data_02434244d7316bc89801c114f4f85e8b
#
_entry.id   02434244d7316bc89801c114f4f85e8b
#
_cell.length_a   1.000
_cell.length_b   1.000
_cell.length_c   1.000
_cell.angle_alpha   90.00
_cell.angle_beta   90.00
_cell.angle_gamma   90.00
#
_symmetry.space_group_name_H-M   'P 1'
#
loop_
_entity.id
_entity.type
_entity.pdbx_description
1 polymer ?
#
loop_
_entity_poly.entity_id
_entity_poly.type
_entity_poly.pdbx_seq_one_letter_code
_entity_poly.pdbx_strand_id
1 'polypeptide(L)'
;MTNHWVDIKNADLVLIMGGNAAEAHICGFKWVQEAKQGRKARLVVVDPRFTRSAAVSDYYAPIRAGSDIAFLSGVIHYLLENDKIQHEYVKTHTNAPFLINPDFGFEDGLFSGYNADKRNYDKSTWSYQMGEDGYARVDPTLQDPNCVFQLMKKHFARYDADTVSRITGTPKDAFLKVCGMIAECSAPDRTMTILYALGWTQHSVGSQNIRTMAMIQLLLGNMGMAGGGINALRGHANVQGITDMCLFGESLPGYLHEPTDAEPTLESFIAKRTPKMLRPGQMNYWSNYSKFFVSLLKAFYGPNATAGNSFGYDWLPKQDTAYDVLAMFERMHQGRMNGFACQGFNPLASVANKAKVSAALSKLKYLVVIDPLATDTSEFWKNHGELNKVAPAQIQKRVQEWGAAGFQQRLASSWSGFRDFSQSWLEIHRGAGPEAVERVYRETLEGRTRPAEGQILTLWSDED
;
A
#
# COMPACT_ATOMS: atom_id res chain seq x y z
N MET A 1 -6.35 -0.28 -7.40
CA MET A 1 -6.78 -0.91 -8.67
C MET A 1 -6.46 0.06 -9.80
N THR A 2 -5.89 -0.45 -10.89
CA THR A 2 -5.64 0.39 -12.08
C THR A 2 -6.91 0.57 -12.92
N ASN A 3 -7.86 -0.35 -12.80
CA ASN A 3 -9.13 -0.36 -13.51
C ASN A 3 -10.29 -0.49 -12.53
N HIS A 4 -11.49 -0.10 -12.96
CA HIS A 4 -12.69 -0.29 -12.16
C HIS A 4 -13.10 -1.78 -12.13
N TRP A 5 -13.78 -2.23 -11.07
CA TRP A 5 -14.27 -3.62 -10.96
C TRP A 5 -15.06 -4.09 -12.18
N VAL A 6 -15.93 -3.25 -12.73
CA VAL A 6 -16.74 -3.56 -13.90
C VAL A 6 -15.89 -3.92 -15.13
N ASP A 7 -14.69 -3.35 -15.24
CA ASP A 7 -13.80 -3.57 -16.38
C ASP A 7 -13.23 -4.98 -16.45
N ILE A 8 -13.22 -5.72 -15.34
CA ILE A 8 -12.81 -7.13 -15.31
C ILE A 8 -13.56 -7.96 -16.36
N LYS A 9 -14.85 -7.65 -16.63
CA LYS A 9 -15.65 -8.34 -17.64
C LYS A 9 -15.10 -8.26 -19.06
N ASN A 10 -14.21 -7.31 -19.33
CA ASN A 10 -13.58 -7.09 -20.64
C ASN A 10 -12.29 -7.88 -20.82
N ALA A 11 -11.80 -8.57 -19.80
CA ALA A 11 -10.57 -9.38 -19.88
C ALA A 11 -10.81 -10.69 -20.68
N ASP A 12 -9.77 -11.15 -21.36
CA ASP A 12 -9.72 -12.47 -22.02
C ASP A 12 -9.07 -13.52 -21.11
N LEU A 13 -8.22 -13.06 -20.18
CA LEU A 13 -7.63 -13.87 -19.12
C LEU A 13 -7.72 -13.14 -17.79
N VAL A 14 -8.19 -13.82 -16.76
CA VAL A 14 -8.14 -13.36 -15.38
C VAL A 14 -7.14 -14.23 -14.63
N LEU A 15 -6.05 -13.62 -14.13
CA LEU A 15 -5.09 -14.29 -13.26
C LEU A 15 -5.36 -13.87 -11.81
N ILE A 16 -5.65 -14.83 -10.95
CA ILE A 16 -5.70 -14.61 -9.49
C ILE A 16 -4.46 -15.20 -8.85
N MET A 17 -3.68 -14.37 -8.18
CA MET A 17 -2.51 -14.80 -7.43
C MET A 17 -2.38 -13.95 -6.16
N GLY A 18 -2.17 -14.59 -5.02
CA GLY A 18 -2.12 -13.89 -3.73
C GLY A 18 -3.46 -13.37 -3.22
N GLY A 19 -4.57 -13.99 -3.64
CA GLY A 19 -5.91 -13.65 -3.18
C GLY A 19 -6.95 -14.73 -3.48
N ASN A 20 -8.09 -14.69 -2.77
CA ASN A 20 -9.22 -15.60 -2.94
C ASN A 20 -10.50 -14.80 -3.21
N ALA A 21 -10.60 -14.22 -4.40
CA ALA A 21 -11.64 -13.28 -4.76
C ALA A 21 -13.05 -13.87 -4.71
N ALA A 22 -13.23 -15.16 -5.05
CA ALA A 22 -14.52 -15.82 -5.02
C ALA A 22 -15.13 -15.91 -3.61
N GLU A 23 -14.31 -15.82 -2.57
CA GLU A 23 -14.73 -15.89 -1.17
C GLU A 23 -14.64 -14.54 -0.46
N ALA A 24 -13.54 -13.82 -0.66
CA ALA A 24 -13.29 -12.55 0.03
C ALA A 24 -13.88 -11.32 -0.66
N HIS A 25 -14.19 -11.39 -1.96
CA HIS A 25 -14.71 -10.27 -2.77
C HIS A 25 -15.88 -10.70 -3.65
N ILE A 26 -16.89 -11.30 -3.04
CA ILE A 26 -17.99 -11.98 -3.72
C ILE A 26 -18.71 -11.05 -4.72
N CYS A 27 -19.02 -9.82 -4.30
CA CYS A 27 -19.69 -8.84 -5.15
C CYS A 27 -18.84 -8.40 -6.36
N GLY A 28 -17.52 -8.39 -6.21
CA GLY A 28 -16.59 -8.12 -7.31
C GLY A 28 -16.38 -9.32 -8.23
N PHE A 29 -16.43 -10.53 -7.68
CA PHE A 29 -16.17 -11.77 -8.43
C PHE A 29 -17.23 -12.04 -9.52
N LYS A 30 -18.42 -11.46 -9.41
CA LYS A 30 -19.44 -11.53 -10.50
C LYS A 30 -18.89 -11.06 -11.85
N TRP A 31 -18.00 -10.07 -11.87
CA TRP A 31 -17.40 -9.54 -13.10
C TRP A 31 -16.44 -10.53 -13.75
N VAL A 32 -15.80 -11.40 -12.94
CA VAL A 32 -15.01 -12.54 -13.46
C VAL A 32 -15.95 -13.54 -14.14
N GLN A 33 -17.10 -13.82 -13.55
CA GLN A 33 -18.09 -14.71 -14.16
C GLN A 33 -18.68 -14.13 -15.44
N GLU A 34 -18.92 -12.81 -15.48
CA GLU A 34 -19.36 -12.15 -16.71
C GLU A 34 -18.29 -12.19 -17.82
N ALA A 35 -17.00 -12.04 -17.47
CA ALA A 35 -15.90 -12.25 -18.44
C ALA A 35 -15.92 -13.68 -19.02
N LYS A 36 -16.09 -14.69 -18.15
CA LYS A 36 -16.18 -16.10 -18.59
C LYS A 36 -17.39 -16.34 -19.51
N GLN A 37 -18.54 -15.78 -19.20
CA GLN A 37 -19.77 -15.97 -19.99
C GLN A 37 -19.76 -15.18 -21.30
N GLY A 38 -19.46 -13.88 -21.22
CA GLY A 38 -19.55 -12.95 -22.34
C GLY A 38 -18.38 -13.01 -23.31
N ARG A 39 -17.14 -13.09 -22.80
CA ARG A 39 -15.92 -13.13 -23.61
C ARG A 39 -15.27 -14.50 -23.70
N LYS A 40 -15.81 -15.51 -23.00
CA LYS A 40 -15.17 -16.82 -22.82
C LYS A 40 -13.78 -16.71 -22.20
N ALA A 41 -13.60 -15.72 -21.32
CA ALA A 41 -12.35 -15.50 -20.61
C ALA A 41 -11.98 -16.74 -19.79
N ARG A 42 -10.69 -17.02 -19.71
CA ARG A 42 -10.18 -18.07 -18.85
C ARG A 42 -9.81 -17.49 -17.49
N LEU A 43 -10.09 -18.24 -16.44
CA LEU A 43 -9.66 -17.94 -15.08
C LEU A 43 -8.52 -18.88 -14.69
N VAL A 44 -7.36 -18.30 -14.39
CA VAL A 44 -6.20 -19.02 -13.86
C VAL A 44 -5.99 -18.60 -12.40
N VAL A 45 -5.75 -19.58 -11.54
CA VAL A 45 -5.43 -19.35 -10.14
C VAL A 45 -4.09 -19.98 -9.79
N VAL A 46 -3.19 -19.18 -9.23
CA VAL A 46 -1.90 -19.64 -8.71
C VAL A 46 -1.88 -19.35 -7.21
N ASP A 47 -1.93 -20.39 -6.39
CA ASP A 47 -2.07 -20.24 -4.94
C ASP A 47 -1.47 -21.45 -4.20
N PRO A 48 -0.89 -21.27 -3.01
CA PRO A 48 -0.45 -22.39 -2.18
C PRO A 48 -1.58 -23.32 -1.75
N ARG A 49 -2.81 -22.80 -1.72
CA ARG A 49 -4.01 -23.53 -1.27
C ARG A 49 -5.03 -23.62 -2.41
N PHE A 50 -5.70 -24.75 -2.54
CA PHE A 50 -6.84 -24.90 -3.43
C PHE A 50 -8.05 -24.17 -2.83
N THR A 51 -8.22 -22.90 -3.24
CA THR A 51 -9.24 -21.99 -2.73
C THR A 51 -10.57 -22.13 -3.47
N ARG A 52 -11.63 -21.43 -3.00
CA ARG A 52 -12.88 -21.32 -3.75
C ARG A 52 -12.71 -20.67 -5.13
N SER A 53 -11.77 -19.74 -5.25
CA SER A 53 -11.41 -19.18 -6.56
C SER A 53 -10.78 -20.26 -7.46
N ALA A 54 -9.93 -21.13 -6.91
CA ALA A 54 -9.33 -22.25 -7.63
C ALA A 54 -10.39 -23.27 -8.04
N ALA A 55 -11.37 -23.55 -7.20
CA ALA A 55 -12.44 -24.50 -7.47
C ALA A 55 -13.32 -24.14 -8.69
N VAL A 56 -13.40 -22.86 -9.05
CA VAL A 56 -14.16 -22.35 -10.21
C VAL A 56 -13.28 -21.87 -11.36
N SER A 57 -11.96 -22.07 -11.23
CA SER A 57 -10.98 -21.71 -12.26
C SER A 57 -10.96 -22.71 -13.41
N ASP A 58 -10.53 -22.24 -14.57
CA ASP A 58 -10.26 -23.10 -15.72
C ASP A 58 -8.91 -23.79 -15.60
N TYR A 59 -8.00 -23.21 -14.79
CA TYR A 59 -6.73 -23.82 -14.47
C TYR A 59 -6.22 -23.38 -13.10
N TYR A 60 -5.73 -24.33 -12.32
CA TYR A 60 -5.06 -24.10 -11.04
C TYR A 60 -3.63 -24.61 -11.09
N ALA A 61 -2.69 -23.79 -10.62
CA ALA A 61 -1.31 -24.19 -10.43
C ALA A 61 -0.91 -23.99 -8.96
N PRO A 62 -0.46 -25.03 -8.25
CA PRO A 62 0.03 -24.91 -6.89
C PRO A 62 1.38 -24.18 -6.87
N ILE A 63 1.62 -23.42 -5.80
CA ILE A 63 2.90 -22.72 -5.60
C ILE A 63 3.31 -22.82 -4.12
N ARG A 64 4.61 -22.88 -3.86
CA ARG A 64 5.12 -22.75 -2.48
C ARG A 64 5.02 -21.30 -2.02
N ALA A 65 4.49 -21.07 -0.83
CA ALA A 65 4.40 -19.73 -0.24
C ALA A 65 5.78 -19.05 -0.20
N GLY A 66 5.84 -17.76 -0.59
CA GLY A 66 7.07 -16.97 -0.60
C GLY A 66 7.94 -17.13 -1.86
N SER A 67 7.50 -17.90 -2.86
CA SER A 67 8.23 -18.12 -4.12
C SER A 67 7.64 -17.38 -5.33
N ASP A 68 6.76 -16.42 -5.08
CA ASP A 68 5.99 -15.71 -6.11
C ASP A 68 6.88 -14.99 -7.12
N ILE A 69 7.95 -14.34 -6.65
CA ILE A 69 8.90 -13.63 -7.54
C ILE A 69 9.54 -14.62 -8.53
N ALA A 70 9.92 -15.81 -8.08
CA ALA A 70 10.52 -16.80 -8.96
C ALA A 70 9.53 -17.27 -10.04
N PHE A 71 8.26 -17.51 -9.67
CA PHE A 71 7.20 -17.86 -10.61
C PHE A 71 6.99 -16.76 -11.66
N LEU A 72 6.78 -15.52 -11.21
CA LEU A 72 6.54 -14.37 -12.08
C LEU A 72 7.77 -14.02 -12.94
N SER A 73 8.98 -14.16 -12.39
CA SER A 73 10.22 -13.96 -13.13
C SER A 73 10.37 -15.00 -14.25
N GLY A 74 9.96 -16.24 -14.01
CA GLY A 74 9.92 -17.26 -15.04
C GLY A 74 8.87 -16.98 -16.12
N VAL A 75 7.73 -16.36 -15.76
CA VAL A 75 6.78 -15.88 -16.77
C VAL A 75 7.42 -14.79 -17.64
N ILE A 76 8.14 -13.83 -17.04
CA ILE A 76 8.88 -12.82 -17.81
C ILE A 76 9.92 -13.47 -18.73
N HIS A 77 10.72 -14.40 -18.21
CA HIS A 77 11.69 -15.13 -19.02
C HIS A 77 11.01 -15.82 -20.22
N TYR A 78 9.90 -16.53 -19.98
CA TYR A 78 9.14 -17.20 -21.04
C TYR A 78 8.64 -16.22 -22.11
N LEU A 79 8.10 -15.08 -21.72
CA LEU A 79 7.61 -14.05 -22.63
C LEU A 79 8.75 -13.49 -23.49
N LEU A 80 9.90 -13.19 -22.90
CA LEU A 80 11.07 -12.63 -23.59
C LEU A 80 11.75 -13.65 -24.52
N GLU A 81 11.83 -14.91 -24.10
CA GLU A 81 12.46 -15.97 -24.89
C GLU A 81 11.62 -16.37 -26.11
N ASN A 82 10.30 -16.35 -25.98
CA ASN A 82 9.38 -16.71 -27.04
C ASN A 82 8.84 -15.51 -27.83
N ASP A 83 9.40 -14.32 -27.61
CA ASP A 83 8.99 -13.07 -28.26
C ASP A 83 7.48 -12.79 -28.14
N LYS A 84 6.91 -13.05 -26.97
CA LYS A 84 5.49 -12.85 -26.65
C LYS A 84 5.26 -11.54 -25.91
N ILE A 85 5.62 -10.43 -26.54
CA ILE A 85 5.49 -9.08 -26.00
C ILE A 85 4.86 -8.13 -27.01
N GLN A 86 4.35 -7.01 -26.53
CA GLN A 86 3.84 -5.91 -27.36
C GLN A 86 4.97 -4.92 -27.66
N HIS A 87 5.71 -5.14 -28.71
CA HIS A 87 6.91 -4.37 -29.06
C HIS A 87 6.66 -2.86 -29.15
N GLU A 88 5.59 -2.45 -29.81
CA GLU A 88 5.29 -1.03 -29.97
C GLU A 88 4.99 -0.38 -28.62
N TYR A 89 4.17 -1.02 -27.80
CA TYR A 89 3.87 -0.56 -26.45
C TYR A 89 5.14 -0.48 -25.58
N VAL A 90 5.95 -1.54 -25.60
CA VAL A 90 7.21 -1.62 -24.83
C VAL A 90 8.16 -0.47 -25.18
N LYS A 91 8.30 -0.18 -26.48
CA LYS A 91 9.15 0.93 -26.96
C LYS A 91 8.63 2.32 -26.60
N THR A 92 7.31 2.52 -26.71
CA THR A 92 6.73 3.86 -26.60
C THR A 92 6.29 4.21 -25.20
N HIS A 93 5.81 3.24 -24.41
CA HIS A 93 5.17 3.48 -23.12
C HIS A 93 5.98 2.99 -21.91
N THR A 94 7.15 2.38 -22.13
CA THR A 94 8.02 1.91 -21.03
C THR A 94 9.42 2.51 -21.12
N ASN A 95 10.24 2.28 -20.11
CA ASN A 95 11.66 2.62 -20.12
C ASN A 95 12.56 1.53 -20.73
N ALA A 96 11.99 0.51 -21.37
CA ALA A 96 12.75 -0.59 -21.97
C ALA A 96 13.85 -0.12 -22.96
N PRO A 97 13.63 0.89 -23.80
CA PRO A 97 14.65 1.37 -24.74
C PRO A 97 15.68 2.32 -24.12
N PHE A 98 15.54 2.72 -22.85
CA PHE A 98 16.46 3.67 -22.22
C PHE A 98 17.84 3.06 -22.00
N LEU A 99 18.90 3.82 -22.32
CA LEU A 99 20.28 3.41 -22.08
C LEU A 99 20.67 3.74 -20.64
N ILE A 100 21.15 2.71 -19.94
CA ILE A 100 21.60 2.79 -18.55
C ILE A 100 23.03 3.33 -18.50
N ASN A 101 23.36 4.05 -17.44
CA ASN A 101 24.73 4.46 -17.14
C ASN A 101 25.68 3.26 -17.23
N PRO A 102 26.80 3.34 -17.98
CA PRO A 102 27.75 2.24 -18.13
C PRO A 102 28.34 1.72 -16.81
N ASP A 103 28.41 2.56 -15.79
CA ASP A 103 28.92 2.21 -14.48
C ASP A 103 27.88 1.49 -13.58
N PHE A 104 26.64 1.33 -14.08
CA PHE A 104 25.65 0.52 -13.38
C PHE A 104 25.95 -0.95 -13.58
N GLY A 105 25.98 -1.70 -12.48
CA GLY A 105 26.21 -3.14 -12.49
C GLY A 105 25.25 -3.89 -11.57
N PHE A 106 25.09 -5.18 -11.88
CA PHE A 106 24.38 -6.13 -11.03
C PHE A 106 25.15 -7.45 -11.06
N GLU A 107 25.71 -7.84 -9.91
CA GLU A 107 26.52 -9.04 -9.76
C GLU A 107 26.20 -9.72 -8.43
N ASP A 108 26.05 -11.02 -8.44
CA ASP A 108 25.76 -11.88 -7.27
C ASP A 108 24.63 -11.39 -6.36
N GLY A 109 23.61 -10.82 -6.96
CA GLY A 109 22.43 -10.31 -6.23
C GLY A 109 22.60 -8.88 -5.68
N LEU A 110 23.73 -8.23 -5.91
CA LEU A 110 24.00 -6.86 -5.48
C LEU A 110 24.09 -5.92 -6.69
N PHE A 111 23.59 -4.71 -6.51
CA PHE A 111 23.78 -3.63 -7.47
C PHE A 111 25.10 -2.88 -7.22
N SER A 112 25.59 -2.17 -8.23
CA SER A 112 26.73 -1.26 -8.09
C SER A 112 26.54 -0.25 -6.96
N GLY A 113 27.62 0.12 -6.29
CA GLY A 113 27.63 1.09 -5.19
C GLY A 113 27.24 0.49 -3.83
N TYR A 114 27.19 -0.84 -3.68
CA TYR A 114 26.93 -1.46 -2.38
C TYR A 114 28.09 -1.23 -1.41
N ASN A 115 27.76 -0.72 -0.23
CA ASN A 115 28.68 -0.58 0.89
C ASN A 115 28.32 -1.61 1.97
N ALA A 116 29.18 -2.60 2.17
CA ALA A 116 28.93 -3.71 3.09
C ALA A 116 28.92 -3.27 4.57
N ASP A 117 29.77 -2.31 4.96
CA ASP A 117 29.88 -1.82 6.33
C ASP A 117 28.64 -1.04 6.76
N LYS A 118 28.14 -0.20 5.87
CA LYS A 118 26.92 0.62 6.10
C LYS A 118 25.64 -0.09 5.70
N ARG A 119 25.71 -1.24 5.02
CA ARG A 119 24.57 -1.98 4.44
C ARG A 119 23.64 -1.06 3.64
N ASN A 120 24.18 -0.20 2.84
CA ASN A 120 23.47 0.74 1.99
C ASN A 120 24.11 0.81 0.60
N TYR A 121 23.50 1.60 -0.29
CA TYR A 121 23.96 1.80 -1.65
C TYR A 121 24.29 3.26 -1.92
N ASP A 122 25.44 3.51 -2.54
CA ASP A 122 25.64 4.70 -3.35
C ASP A 122 24.92 4.50 -4.70
N LYS A 123 23.90 5.29 -4.94
CA LYS A 123 23.04 5.19 -6.13
C LYS A 123 23.45 6.13 -7.25
N SER A 124 24.63 6.73 -7.21
CA SER A 124 25.11 7.70 -8.20
C SER A 124 25.15 7.13 -9.62
N THR A 125 25.44 5.81 -9.73
CA THR A 125 25.44 5.09 -11.02
C THR A 125 24.07 4.61 -11.48
N TRP A 126 23.02 4.75 -10.65
CA TRP A 126 21.66 4.30 -10.97
C TRP A 126 20.92 5.37 -11.78
N SER A 127 21.42 5.66 -12.95
CA SER A 127 20.90 6.71 -13.82
C SER A 127 20.85 6.25 -15.26
N TYR A 128 20.15 7.00 -16.08
CA TYR A 128 20.21 6.83 -17.54
C TYR A 128 21.34 7.67 -18.13
N GLN A 129 21.82 7.26 -19.31
CA GLN A 129 22.66 8.13 -20.14
C GLN A 129 21.81 9.29 -20.63
N MET A 130 22.29 10.52 -20.43
CA MET A 130 21.57 11.73 -20.86
C MET A 130 22.16 12.26 -22.17
N GLY A 131 21.27 12.67 -23.07
CA GLY A 131 21.65 13.40 -24.27
C GLY A 131 21.96 14.88 -23.97
N GLU A 132 22.54 15.59 -24.97
CA GLU A 132 22.81 17.03 -24.89
C GLU A 132 21.51 17.86 -24.80
N ASP A 133 20.40 17.30 -25.27
CA ASP A 133 19.04 17.84 -25.17
C ASP A 133 18.42 17.72 -23.79
N GLY A 134 19.10 17.08 -22.84
CA GLY A 134 18.64 16.87 -21.47
C GLY A 134 17.65 15.71 -21.31
N TYR A 135 17.39 14.92 -22.36
CA TYR A 135 16.56 13.72 -22.30
C TYR A 135 17.41 12.45 -22.20
N ALA A 136 16.77 11.38 -21.74
CA ALA A 136 17.43 10.07 -21.67
C ALA A 136 17.69 9.54 -23.10
N ARG A 137 18.89 9.03 -23.34
CA ARG A 137 19.23 8.34 -24.58
C ARG A 137 18.46 7.04 -24.71
N VAL A 138 18.00 6.73 -25.89
CA VAL A 138 17.18 5.54 -26.17
C VAL A 138 17.75 4.74 -27.33
N ASP A 139 17.59 3.42 -27.26
CA ASP A 139 17.73 2.51 -28.39
C ASP A 139 16.34 1.99 -28.83
N PRO A 140 15.75 2.53 -29.90
CA PRO A 140 14.44 2.09 -30.37
C PRO A 140 14.44 0.67 -30.96
N THR A 141 15.63 0.11 -31.20
CA THR A 141 15.76 -1.29 -31.69
C THR A 141 15.70 -2.32 -30.56
N LEU A 142 15.92 -1.90 -29.30
CA LEU A 142 16.03 -2.76 -28.11
C LEU A 142 17.21 -3.75 -28.19
N GLN A 143 18.25 -3.45 -28.96
CA GLN A 143 19.40 -4.36 -29.17
C GLN A 143 20.66 -3.91 -28.43
N ASP A 144 20.76 -2.65 -28.04
CA ASP A 144 21.92 -2.17 -27.30
C ASP A 144 22.05 -2.94 -25.96
N PRO A 145 23.22 -3.53 -25.67
CA PRO A 145 23.41 -4.33 -24.45
C PRO A 145 23.23 -3.53 -23.14
N ASN A 146 23.30 -2.19 -23.22
CA ASN A 146 23.09 -1.30 -22.07
C ASN A 146 21.65 -0.78 -21.99
N CYS A 147 20.75 -1.15 -22.91
CA CYS A 147 19.36 -0.75 -22.74
C CYS A 147 18.67 -1.59 -21.65
N VAL A 148 17.68 -0.99 -20.98
CA VAL A 148 16.92 -1.68 -19.91
C VAL A 148 16.38 -3.02 -20.39
N PHE A 149 15.92 -3.12 -21.61
CA PHE A 149 15.36 -4.36 -22.17
C PHE A 149 16.39 -5.50 -22.20
N GLN A 150 17.62 -5.25 -22.67
CA GLN A 150 18.65 -6.30 -22.73
C GLN A 150 19.18 -6.67 -21.34
N LEU A 151 19.32 -5.68 -20.45
CA LEU A 151 19.68 -5.94 -19.06
C LEU A 151 18.61 -6.79 -18.35
N MET A 152 17.33 -6.49 -18.59
CA MET A 152 16.21 -7.26 -18.08
C MET A 152 16.22 -8.69 -18.66
N LYS A 153 16.41 -8.87 -19.97
CA LYS A 153 16.51 -10.17 -20.61
C LYS A 153 17.63 -11.02 -20.00
N LYS A 154 18.81 -10.43 -19.83
CA LYS A 154 19.95 -11.07 -19.14
C LYS A 154 19.63 -11.47 -17.70
N HIS A 155 18.97 -10.58 -16.96
CA HIS A 155 18.62 -10.83 -15.55
C HIS A 155 17.65 -11.99 -15.41
N PHE A 156 16.59 -12.02 -16.21
CA PHE A 156 15.54 -13.03 -16.10
C PHE A 156 15.90 -14.39 -16.73
N ALA A 157 16.97 -14.48 -17.53
CA ALA A 157 17.43 -15.74 -18.15
C ALA A 157 17.70 -16.87 -17.13
N ARG A 158 17.99 -16.53 -15.86
CA ARG A 158 18.20 -17.49 -14.76
C ARG A 158 16.94 -18.22 -14.30
N TYR A 159 15.76 -17.75 -14.69
CA TYR A 159 14.47 -18.28 -14.27
C TYR A 159 13.85 -19.17 -15.35
N ASP A 160 14.61 -20.15 -15.83
CA ASP A 160 14.07 -21.17 -16.72
C ASP A 160 13.02 -22.05 -16.02
N ALA A 161 12.27 -22.83 -16.80
CA ALA A 161 11.15 -23.60 -16.27
C ALA A 161 11.55 -24.66 -15.23
N ASP A 162 12.76 -25.23 -15.34
CA ASP A 162 13.26 -26.20 -14.36
C ASP A 162 13.64 -25.53 -13.04
N THR A 163 14.30 -24.39 -13.13
CA THR A 163 14.65 -23.57 -11.96
C THR A 163 13.39 -23.07 -11.25
N VAL A 164 12.39 -22.56 -12.00
CA VAL A 164 11.12 -22.14 -11.43
C VAL A 164 10.41 -23.30 -10.74
N SER A 165 10.29 -24.44 -11.40
CA SER A 165 9.65 -25.63 -10.82
C SER A 165 10.33 -26.08 -9.52
N ARG A 166 11.66 -26.11 -9.51
CA ARG A 166 12.45 -26.46 -8.32
C ARG A 166 12.25 -25.49 -7.16
N ILE A 167 12.21 -24.18 -7.41
CA ILE A 167 12.03 -23.15 -6.39
C ILE A 167 10.60 -23.12 -5.87
N THR A 168 9.64 -23.10 -6.79
CA THR A 168 8.22 -22.87 -6.48
C THR A 168 7.46 -24.13 -6.09
N GLY A 169 7.97 -25.30 -6.44
CA GLY A 169 7.25 -26.57 -6.28
C GLY A 169 6.09 -26.74 -7.27
N THR A 170 5.88 -25.78 -8.15
CA THR A 170 4.90 -25.89 -9.24
C THR A 170 5.41 -26.93 -10.26
N PRO A 171 4.61 -27.93 -10.66
CA PRO A 171 5.00 -28.84 -11.74
C PRO A 171 5.36 -28.05 -13.02
N LYS A 172 6.43 -28.44 -13.69
CA LYS A 172 6.96 -27.74 -14.87
C LYS A 172 5.92 -27.57 -15.98
N ASP A 173 5.16 -28.62 -16.26
CA ASP A 173 4.09 -28.61 -17.26
C ASP A 173 2.96 -27.66 -16.87
N ALA A 174 2.61 -27.60 -15.57
CA ALA A 174 1.63 -26.66 -15.05
C ALA A 174 2.11 -25.21 -15.17
N PHE A 175 3.38 -24.95 -14.85
CA PHE A 175 3.99 -23.63 -15.02
C PHE A 175 3.97 -23.21 -16.49
N LEU A 176 4.46 -24.07 -17.40
CA LEU A 176 4.50 -23.76 -18.83
C LEU A 176 3.10 -23.53 -19.42
N LYS A 177 2.09 -24.28 -18.94
CA LYS A 177 0.70 -24.05 -19.35
C LYS A 177 0.20 -22.68 -18.93
N VAL A 178 0.49 -22.23 -17.71
CA VAL A 178 0.16 -20.86 -17.27
C VAL A 178 0.89 -19.83 -18.13
N CYS A 179 2.18 -20.01 -18.38
CA CYS A 179 2.96 -19.13 -19.27
C CYS A 179 2.33 -19.02 -20.67
N GLY A 180 1.93 -20.15 -21.27
CA GLY A 180 1.27 -20.16 -22.58
C GLY A 180 -0.05 -19.39 -22.58
N MET A 181 -0.86 -19.55 -21.54
CA MET A 181 -2.13 -18.82 -21.40
C MET A 181 -1.91 -17.32 -21.25
N ILE A 182 -0.89 -16.90 -20.50
CA ILE A 182 -0.50 -15.48 -20.34
C ILE A 182 0.03 -14.92 -21.67
N ALA A 183 0.87 -15.69 -22.37
CA ALA A 183 1.48 -15.28 -23.63
C ALA A 183 0.47 -14.98 -24.75
N GLU A 184 -0.70 -15.61 -24.73
CA GLU A 184 -1.77 -15.30 -25.69
C GLU A 184 -2.27 -13.84 -25.55
N CYS A 185 -2.12 -13.25 -24.37
CA CYS A 185 -2.50 -11.85 -24.10
C CYS A 185 -1.45 -10.83 -24.59
N SER A 186 -0.40 -11.26 -25.28
CA SER A 186 0.49 -10.37 -26.04
C SER A 186 -0.12 -9.96 -27.39
N ALA A 187 -1.21 -10.60 -27.83
CA ALA A 187 -1.92 -10.19 -29.03
C ALA A 187 -2.63 -8.82 -28.81
N PRO A 188 -2.67 -7.94 -29.84
CA PRO A 188 -3.17 -6.55 -29.65
C PRO A 188 -4.64 -6.46 -29.25
N ASP A 189 -5.41 -7.50 -29.54
CA ASP A 189 -6.86 -7.57 -29.27
C ASP A 189 -7.22 -8.37 -28.01
N ARG A 190 -6.21 -8.82 -27.26
CA ARG A 190 -6.40 -9.62 -26.05
C ARG A 190 -5.79 -8.96 -24.83
N THR A 191 -6.48 -9.10 -23.70
CA THR A 191 -6.02 -8.52 -22.44
C THR A 191 -6.10 -9.51 -21.30
N MET A 192 -5.15 -9.36 -20.37
CA MET A 192 -5.14 -10.04 -19.08
C MET A 192 -5.33 -9.05 -17.98
N THR A 193 -6.23 -9.32 -17.04
CA THR A 193 -6.28 -8.62 -15.76
C THR A 193 -5.74 -9.50 -14.63
N ILE A 194 -5.04 -8.89 -13.69
CA ILE A 194 -4.50 -9.57 -12.52
C ILE A 194 -5.23 -9.10 -11.27
N LEU A 195 -5.72 -10.06 -10.49
CA LEU A 195 -6.38 -9.82 -9.21
C LEU A 195 -5.51 -10.36 -8.09
N TYR A 196 -5.18 -9.54 -7.12
CA TYR A 196 -4.40 -9.93 -5.96
C TYR A 196 -4.89 -9.25 -4.66
N ALA A 197 -4.46 -9.75 -3.53
CA ALA A 197 -4.76 -9.19 -2.24
C ALA A 197 -3.56 -9.37 -1.27
N LEU A 198 -3.82 -9.56 0.01
CA LEU A 198 -2.81 -9.62 1.06
C LEU A 198 -1.85 -10.81 0.96
N GLY A 199 -2.22 -11.87 0.22
CA GLY A 199 -1.33 -13.00 -0.07
C GLY A 199 -0.06 -12.61 -0.84
N TRP A 200 -0.03 -11.42 -1.44
CA TRP A 200 1.19 -10.81 -1.99
C TRP A 200 1.74 -9.69 -1.14
N THR A 201 0.87 -8.76 -0.70
CA THR A 201 1.31 -7.52 -0.02
C THR A 201 1.92 -7.79 1.34
N GLN A 202 1.48 -8.81 2.06
CA GLN A 202 1.96 -9.15 3.40
C GLN A 202 3.15 -10.12 3.41
N HIS A 203 3.86 -10.26 2.31
CA HIS A 203 5.17 -10.90 2.27
C HIS A 203 6.29 -9.91 2.58
N SER A 204 7.43 -10.40 3.08
CA SER A 204 8.66 -9.58 3.27
C SER A 204 9.11 -8.88 2.00
N VAL A 205 8.80 -9.46 0.84
CA VAL A 205 9.12 -8.95 -0.50
C VAL A 205 7.85 -8.59 -1.29
N GLY A 206 6.79 -8.17 -0.61
CA GLY A 206 5.48 -7.89 -1.22
C GLY A 206 5.53 -6.85 -2.33
N SER A 207 6.29 -5.76 -2.14
CA SER A 207 6.46 -4.73 -3.18
C SER A 207 7.14 -5.27 -4.43
N GLN A 208 8.10 -6.18 -4.27
CA GLN A 208 8.81 -6.82 -5.38
C GLN A 208 7.89 -7.79 -6.15
N ASN A 209 7.02 -8.54 -5.45
CA ASN A 209 6.00 -9.37 -6.08
C ASN A 209 5.13 -8.53 -7.03
N ILE A 210 4.63 -7.41 -6.54
CA ILE A 210 3.73 -6.52 -7.29
C ILE A 210 4.47 -5.84 -8.45
N ARG A 211 5.72 -5.41 -8.26
CA ARG A 211 6.55 -4.86 -9.34
C ARG A 211 6.81 -5.88 -10.45
N THR A 212 7.12 -7.13 -10.11
CA THR A 212 7.36 -8.20 -11.10
C THR A 212 6.11 -8.46 -11.93
N MET A 213 4.95 -8.46 -11.31
CA MET A 213 3.68 -8.57 -12.00
C MET A 213 3.40 -7.35 -12.90
N ALA A 214 3.74 -6.13 -12.44
CA ALA A 214 3.60 -4.93 -13.25
C ALA A 214 4.46 -5.00 -14.53
N MET A 215 5.66 -5.56 -14.44
CA MET A 215 6.53 -5.81 -15.61
C MET A 215 5.85 -6.73 -16.64
N ILE A 216 5.16 -7.78 -16.20
CA ILE A 216 4.42 -8.69 -17.11
C ILE A 216 3.34 -7.88 -17.85
N GLN A 217 2.55 -7.09 -17.15
CA GLN A 217 1.50 -6.28 -17.78
C GLN A 217 2.04 -5.23 -18.75
N LEU A 218 3.19 -4.65 -18.45
CA LEU A 218 3.86 -3.70 -19.35
C LEU A 218 4.43 -4.41 -20.59
N LEU A 219 4.99 -5.61 -20.44
CA LEU A 219 5.47 -6.41 -21.58
C LEU A 219 4.32 -6.83 -22.51
N LEU A 220 3.18 -7.17 -21.94
CA LEU A 220 1.97 -7.55 -22.70
C LEU A 220 1.23 -6.33 -23.30
N GLY A 221 1.60 -5.09 -22.93
CA GLY A 221 0.91 -3.89 -23.38
C GLY A 221 -0.51 -3.74 -22.81
N ASN A 222 -0.80 -4.38 -21.68
CA ASN A 222 -2.16 -4.45 -21.12
C ASN A 222 -2.53 -3.26 -20.21
N MET A 223 -1.55 -2.44 -19.80
CA MET A 223 -1.84 -1.27 -18.97
C MET A 223 -2.48 -0.16 -19.81
N GLY A 224 -3.64 0.32 -19.36
CA GLY A 224 -4.43 1.30 -20.10
C GLY A 224 -5.43 0.70 -21.09
N MET A 225 -5.44 -0.62 -21.24
CA MET A 225 -6.39 -1.34 -22.10
C MET A 225 -7.63 -1.76 -21.30
N ALA A 226 -8.79 -1.77 -21.95
CA ALA A 226 -10.01 -2.32 -21.37
C ALA A 226 -9.83 -3.82 -21.06
N GLY A 227 -10.14 -4.24 -19.85
CA GLY A 227 -9.92 -5.60 -19.38
C GLY A 227 -8.46 -5.94 -19.02
N GLY A 228 -7.53 -4.99 -19.15
CA GLY A 228 -6.16 -5.13 -18.72
C GLY A 228 -5.96 -4.72 -17.25
N GLY A 229 -4.70 -4.54 -16.85
CA GLY A 229 -4.34 -3.89 -15.60
C GLY A 229 -4.11 -4.80 -14.40
N ILE A 230 -3.88 -4.14 -13.26
CA ILE A 230 -3.49 -4.76 -12.00
C ILE A 230 -4.46 -4.30 -10.91
N ASN A 231 -5.13 -5.25 -10.28
CA ASN A 231 -6.20 -4.96 -9.35
C ASN A 231 -5.87 -5.49 -7.95
N ALA A 232 -5.38 -4.58 -7.11
CA ALA A 232 -5.33 -4.79 -5.67
C ALA A 232 -6.76 -4.83 -5.15
N LEU A 233 -7.25 -6.01 -4.76
CA LEU A 233 -8.61 -6.16 -4.27
C LEU A 233 -8.71 -5.57 -2.87
N ARG A 234 -9.30 -4.38 -2.78
CA ARG A 234 -9.36 -3.61 -1.54
C ARG A 234 -10.30 -4.30 -0.54
N GLY A 235 -9.88 -4.36 0.73
CA GLY A 235 -10.65 -5.00 1.78
C GLY A 235 -11.59 -4.04 2.51
N HIS A 236 -11.04 -2.94 3.03
CA HIS A 236 -11.81 -1.97 3.80
C HIS A 236 -12.80 -1.20 2.92
N ALA A 237 -13.99 -0.92 3.47
CA ALA A 237 -15.00 -0.12 2.78
C ALA A 237 -14.45 1.25 2.40
N ASN A 238 -14.57 1.60 1.12
CA ASN A 238 -14.12 2.87 0.54
C ASN A 238 -12.65 3.24 0.86
N VAL A 239 -11.78 2.27 1.02
CA VAL A 239 -10.36 2.54 1.36
C VAL A 239 -9.65 3.40 0.30
N GLN A 240 -10.06 3.35 -0.98
CA GLN A 240 -9.50 4.23 -2.01
C GLN A 240 -9.90 5.68 -1.78
N GLY A 241 -11.17 5.96 -1.48
CA GLY A 241 -11.61 7.31 -1.13
C GLY A 241 -10.99 7.85 0.17
N ILE A 242 -10.81 6.98 1.15
CA ILE A 242 -10.08 7.31 2.39
C ILE A 242 -8.65 7.72 2.08
N THR A 243 -7.98 7.01 1.19
CA THR A 243 -6.61 7.31 0.77
C THR A 243 -6.51 8.65 0.04
N ASP A 244 -7.50 8.96 -0.83
CA ASP A 244 -7.59 10.25 -1.53
C ASP A 244 -7.68 11.43 -0.54
N MET A 245 -8.28 11.21 0.61
CA MET A 245 -8.48 12.22 1.66
C MET A 245 -7.38 12.23 2.72
N CYS A 246 -6.26 11.56 2.50
CA CYS A 246 -5.10 11.46 3.40
C CYS A 246 -5.32 10.75 4.74
N LEU A 247 -6.18 9.79 4.83
CA LEU A 247 -6.25 8.90 5.99
C LEU A 247 -5.20 7.79 5.92
N PHE A 248 -4.07 8.10 5.34
CA PHE A 248 -2.87 7.26 5.22
C PHE A 248 -1.71 8.02 5.84
N GLY A 249 -0.97 7.39 6.76
CA GLY A 249 0.03 8.05 7.60
C GLY A 249 1.27 8.61 6.90
N GLU A 250 1.31 8.62 5.57
CA GLU A 250 2.47 9.09 4.79
C GLU A 250 2.08 10.10 3.72
N SER A 251 0.82 10.50 3.66
CA SER A 251 0.34 11.36 2.60
C SER A 251 -0.65 12.41 3.06
N LEU A 252 -0.58 13.55 2.39
CA LEU A 252 -1.54 14.64 2.45
C LEU A 252 -2.63 14.44 1.38
N PRO A 253 -3.76 15.20 1.43
CA PRO A 253 -4.81 15.10 0.43
C PRO A 253 -4.27 15.13 -1.00
N GLY A 254 -4.84 14.29 -1.87
CA GLY A 254 -4.42 14.16 -3.26
C GLY A 254 -3.09 13.43 -3.46
N TYR A 255 -2.70 12.56 -2.51
CA TYR A 255 -1.44 11.80 -2.56
C TYR A 255 -0.17 12.66 -2.53
N LEU A 256 -0.26 13.88 -2.03
CA LEU A 256 0.89 14.72 -1.77
C LEU A 256 1.66 14.16 -0.56
N HIS A 257 2.98 14.29 -0.58
CA HIS A 257 3.81 13.76 0.49
C HIS A 257 3.83 14.70 1.69
N GLU A 258 3.96 14.16 2.88
CA GLU A 258 4.34 14.93 4.05
C GLU A 258 5.81 15.32 3.99
N PRO A 259 6.18 16.53 4.44
CA PRO A 259 7.58 16.93 4.53
C PRO A 259 8.30 16.19 5.66
N THR A 260 9.61 16.02 5.49
CA THR A 260 10.50 15.45 6.51
C THR A 260 11.50 16.47 6.98
N ASP A 261 12.20 16.21 8.09
CA ASP A 261 13.27 17.07 8.60
C ASP A 261 14.42 17.27 7.60
N ALA A 262 14.55 16.36 6.64
CA ALA A 262 15.55 16.47 5.56
C ALA A 262 15.19 17.49 4.49
N GLU A 263 13.96 18.01 4.49
CA GLU A 263 13.44 19.01 3.57
C GLU A 263 13.05 20.29 4.32
N PRO A 264 14.04 21.11 4.75
CA PRO A 264 13.79 22.23 5.66
C PRO A 264 13.01 23.37 5.00
N THR A 265 13.03 23.49 3.67
CA THR A 265 12.35 24.57 2.94
C THR A 265 11.36 24.05 1.91
N LEU A 266 10.32 24.82 1.60
CA LEU A 266 9.37 24.52 0.54
C LEU A 266 10.05 24.27 -0.80
N GLU A 267 11.09 25.05 -1.12
CA GLU A 267 11.84 24.93 -2.36
C GLU A 267 12.55 23.56 -2.45
N SER A 268 13.30 23.17 -1.41
CA SER A 268 13.97 21.88 -1.35
C SER A 268 13.00 20.70 -1.42
N PHE A 269 11.84 20.83 -0.77
CA PHE A 269 10.79 19.84 -0.80
C PHE A 269 10.20 19.65 -2.20
N ILE A 270 9.82 20.76 -2.86
CA ILE A 270 9.26 20.74 -4.21
C ILE A 270 10.28 20.21 -5.22
N ALA A 271 11.54 20.65 -5.15
CA ALA A 271 12.59 20.20 -6.05
C ALA A 271 12.80 18.68 -6.00
N LYS A 272 12.73 18.09 -4.82
CA LYS A 272 12.86 16.63 -4.62
C LYS A 272 11.66 15.85 -5.17
N ARG A 273 10.47 16.45 -5.17
CA ARG A 273 9.20 15.77 -5.53
C ARG A 273 8.78 16.01 -6.99
N THR A 274 9.32 17.02 -7.65
CA THR A 274 8.98 17.32 -9.04
C THR A 274 9.82 16.46 -9.98
N PRO A 275 9.22 15.52 -10.73
CA PRO A 275 9.98 14.64 -11.61
C PRO A 275 10.51 15.41 -12.82
N LYS A 276 11.69 14.99 -13.29
CA LYS A 276 12.24 15.45 -14.56
C LYS A 276 11.64 14.66 -15.72
N MET A 277 11.38 15.32 -16.82
CA MET A 277 10.97 14.67 -18.06
C MET A 277 12.16 13.93 -18.67
N LEU A 278 11.94 12.68 -19.05
CA LEU A 278 12.97 11.80 -19.62
C LEU A 278 12.82 11.66 -21.14
N ARG A 279 11.68 12.07 -21.70
CA ARG A 279 11.40 12.06 -23.14
C ARG A 279 10.76 13.39 -23.58
N PRO A 280 10.97 13.83 -24.82
CA PRO A 280 10.22 14.95 -25.39
C PRO A 280 8.71 14.64 -25.35
N GLY A 281 7.91 15.63 -24.96
CA GLY A 281 6.46 15.49 -24.91
C GLY A 281 5.89 14.52 -23.86
N GLN A 282 6.73 14.00 -22.97
CA GLN A 282 6.28 13.14 -21.87
C GLN A 282 5.31 13.91 -20.97
N MET A 283 4.11 13.36 -20.77
CA MET A 283 3.16 13.86 -19.79
C MET A 283 3.43 13.22 -18.44
N ASN A 284 3.57 14.05 -17.40
CA ASN A 284 3.67 13.58 -16.04
C ASN A 284 2.82 14.49 -15.14
N TYR A 285 1.81 13.92 -14.51
CA TYR A 285 0.93 14.62 -13.58
C TYR A 285 1.72 15.38 -12.51
N TRP A 286 2.75 14.76 -11.95
CA TRP A 286 3.59 15.31 -10.88
C TRP A 286 4.55 16.42 -11.32
N SER A 287 4.64 16.75 -12.62
CA SER A 287 5.35 17.95 -13.07
C SER A 287 4.74 19.24 -12.51
N ASN A 288 3.47 19.17 -12.10
CA ASN A 288 2.76 20.28 -11.45
C ASN A 288 2.81 20.19 -9.91
N TYR A 289 3.74 19.43 -9.35
CA TYR A 289 3.79 19.20 -7.89
C TYR A 289 3.78 20.50 -7.08
N SER A 290 4.54 21.51 -7.53
CA SER A 290 4.58 22.84 -6.89
C SER A 290 3.22 23.52 -6.83
N LYS A 291 2.44 23.44 -7.92
CA LYS A 291 1.10 24.04 -7.98
C LYS A 291 0.14 23.33 -7.03
N PHE A 292 0.17 21.99 -7.02
CA PHE A 292 -0.69 21.19 -6.16
C PHE A 292 -0.37 21.43 -4.69
N PHE A 293 0.90 21.43 -4.32
CA PHE A 293 1.31 21.60 -2.94
C PHE A 293 1.01 23.01 -2.41
N VAL A 294 1.31 24.04 -3.18
CA VAL A 294 0.96 25.43 -2.82
C VAL A 294 -0.55 25.62 -2.73
N SER A 295 -1.34 24.99 -3.60
CA SER A 295 -2.80 25.02 -3.52
C SER A 295 -3.30 24.37 -2.23
N LEU A 296 -2.71 23.24 -1.81
CA LEU A 296 -3.02 22.59 -0.55
C LEU A 296 -2.71 23.48 0.65
N LEU A 297 -1.52 24.09 0.70
CA LEU A 297 -1.15 25.03 1.77
C LEU A 297 -2.11 26.21 1.86
N LYS A 298 -2.53 26.75 0.71
CA LYS A 298 -3.55 27.82 0.68
C LYS A 298 -4.92 27.34 1.16
N ALA A 299 -5.28 26.08 0.87
CA ALA A 299 -6.52 25.50 1.38
C ALA A 299 -6.48 25.32 2.91
N PHE A 300 -5.33 24.94 3.47
CA PHE A 300 -5.17 24.78 4.92
C PHE A 300 -5.13 26.11 5.68
N TYR A 301 -4.42 27.10 5.16
CA TYR A 301 -4.09 28.32 5.90
C TYR A 301 -4.77 29.58 5.38
N GLY A 302 -5.55 29.46 4.30
CA GLY A 302 -6.33 30.56 3.75
C GLY A 302 -5.49 31.80 3.41
N PRO A 303 -5.94 33.00 3.81
CA PRO A 303 -5.24 34.25 3.52
C PRO A 303 -3.88 34.39 4.20
N ASN A 304 -3.59 33.56 5.23
CA ASN A 304 -2.31 33.55 5.92
C ASN A 304 -1.20 32.87 5.09
N ALA A 305 -1.55 32.06 4.10
CA ALA A 305 -0.60 31.41 3.20
C ALA A 305 -0.15 32.38 2.11
N THR A 306 0.98 33.05 2.31
CA THR A 306 1.54 34.06 1.41
C THR A 306 2.90 33.60 0.85
N ALA A 307 3.31 34.16 -0.28
CA ALA A 307 4.64 33.90 -0.83
C ALA A 307 5.77 34.30 0.15
N GLY A 308 5.56 35.35 0.95
CA GLY A 308 6.55 35.85 1.91
C GLY A 308 6.84 34.89 3.09
N ASN A 309 5.93 33.94 3.37
CA ASN A 309 6.12 32.94 4.42
C ASN A 309 6.11 31.50 3.86
N SER A 310 6.51 31.33 2.60
CA SER A 310 6.52 30.05 1.91
C SER A 310 5.17 29.32 1.99
N PHE A 311 4.08 30.09 1.95
CA PHE A 311 2.69 29.62 2.05
C PHE A 311 2.37 28.86 3.34
N GLY A 312 3.12 29.09 4.41
CA GLY A 312 2.95 28.42 5.69
C GLY A 312 3.60 27.03 5.74
N TYR A 313 4.54 26.73 4.90
CA TYR A 313 5.26 25.44 4.88
C TYR A 313 5.87 25.07 6.22
N ASP A 314 6.41 26.04 6.96
CA ASP A 314 7.02 25.82 8.27
C ASP A 314 6.00 25.51 9.38
N TRP A 315 4.72 25.72 9.12
CA TRP A 315 3.65 25.36 10.05
C TRP A 315 3.23 23.89 9.93
N LEU A 316 3.59 23.22 8.83
CA LEU A 316 3.37 21.78 8.70
C LEU A 316 4.31 21.01 9.65
N PRO A 317 3.80 19.99 10.34
CA PRO A 317 4.67 19.07 11.05
C PRO A 317 5.59 18.37 10.05
N LYS A 318 6.83 18.14 10.47
CA LYS A 318 7.81 17.40 9.68
C LYS A 318 8.10 16.07 10.36
N GLN A 319 8.15 15.01 9.58
CA GLN A 319 8.47 13.68 10.10
C GLN A 319 9.98 13.51 10.23
N ASP A 320 10.44 12.91 11.32
CA ASP A 320 11.85 12.55 11.51
C ASP A 320 12.21 11.27 10.74
N THR A 321 11.22 10.44 10.42
CA THR A 321 11.36 9.21 9.64
C THR A 321 10.00 8.75 9.12
N ALA A 322 10.00 7.82 8.15
CA ALA A 322 8.79 7.13 7.75
C ALA A 322 8.29 6.18 8.85
N TYR A 323 6.99 6.20 9.12
CA TYR A 323 6.33 5.38 10.13
C TYR A 323 5.42 4.35 9.47
N ASP A 324 5.92 3.14 9.26
CA ASP A 324 5.04 1.99 9.05
C ASP A 324 4.48 1.48 10.40
N VAL A 325 3.54 0.54 10.34
CA VAL A 325 2.89 0.01 11.55
C VAL A 325 3.90 -0.61 12.51
N LEU A 326 4.97 -1.25 12.03
CA LEU A 326 5.97 -1.88 12.89
C LEU A 326 6.87 -0.84 13.54
N ALA A 327 7.31 0.17 12.79
CA ALA A 327 8.08 1.29 13.28
C ALA A 327 7.31 2.09 14.32
N MET A 328 6.01 2.31 14.11
CA MET A 328 5.13 2.97 15.07
C MET A 328 5.06 2.23 16.40
N PHE A 329 4.85 0.91 16.40
CA PHE A 329 4.86 0.12 17.63
C PHE A 329 6.24 0.03 18.28
N GLU A 330 7.33 0.06 17.49
CA GLU A 330 8.68 0.19 18.03
C GLU A 330 8.86 1.50 18.79
N ARG A 331 8.44 2.64 18.21
CA ARG A 331 8.50 3.95 18.88
C ARG A 331 7.65 4.01 20.14
N MET A 332 6.46 3.41 20.14
CA MET A 332 5.65 3.26 21.35
C MET A 332 6.39 2.43 22.40
N HIS A 333 6.99 1.31 21.99
CA HIS A 333 7.74 0.43 22.89
C HIS A 333 8.96 1.13 23.50
N GLN A 334 9.60 2.04 22.77
CA GLN A 334 10.68 2.90 23.26
C GLN A 334 10.18 4.04 24.17
N GLY A 335 8.86 4.20 24.35
CA GLY A 335 8.26 5.29 25.13
C GLY A 335 8.33 6.65 24.44
N ARG A 336 8.52 6.69 23.13
CA ARG A 336 8.64 7.92 22.33
C ARG A 336 7.32 8.44 21.77
N MET A 337 6.20 7.76 22.07
CA MET A 337 4.85 8.19 21.74
C MET A 337 4.04 8.39 23.01
N ASN A 338 3.29 9.48 23.07
CA ASN A 338 2.48 9.82 24.24
C ASN A 338 1.04 9.32 24.12
N GLY A 339 0.48 9.32 22.93
CA GLY A 339 -0.92 8.96 22.69
C GLY A 339 -1.12 8.19 21.41
N PHE A 340 -2.17 7.38 21.38
CA PHE A 340 -2.56 6.61 20.20
C PHE A 340 -4.08 6.49 20.15
N ALA A 341 -4.68 6.82 19.01
CA ALA A 341 -6.10 6.64 18.74
C ALA A 341 -6.29 5.45 17.77
N CYS A 342 -6.99 4.43 18.22
CA CYS A 342 -7.38 3.26 17.41
C CYS A 342 -8.85 3.42 17.01
N GLN A 343 -9.10 3.62 15.73
CA GLN A 343 -10.46 3.65 15.20
C GLN A 343 -10.66 2.49 14.22
N GLY A 344 -11.54 1.54 14.57
CA GLY A 344 -11.80 0.35 13.75
C GLY A 344 -10.56 -0.51 13.51
N PHE A 345 -9.62 -0.51 14.44
CA PHE A 345 -8.36 -1.22 14.38
C PHE A 345 -8.04 -1.91 15.69
N ASN A 346 -7.84 -3.22 15.65
CA ASN A 346 -7.45 -4.04 16.80
C ASN A 346 -5.98 -4.51 16.66
N PRO A 347 -5.00 -3.64 16.96
CA PRO A 347 -3.58 -3.96 16.77
C PRO A 347 -3.11 -5.15 17.60
N LEU A 348 -3.66 -5.35 18.79
CA LEU A 348 -3.26 -6.47 19.65
C LEU A 348 -3.61 -7.83 19.04
N ALA A 349 -4.68 -7.90 18.24
CA ALA A 349 -5.03 -9.12 17.51
C ALA A 349 -4.32 -9.24 16.16
N SER A 350 -4.11 -8.13 15.45
CA SER A 350 -3.72 -8.14 14.04
C SER A 350 -2.24 -7.86 13.76
N VAL A 351 -1.52 -7.17 14.67
CA VAL A 351 -0.11 -6.85 14.48
C VAL A 351 0.77 -7.99 15.02
N ALA A 352 1.86 -8.29 14.31
CA ALA A 352 2.82 -9.30 14.72
C ALA A 352 3.49 -8.97 16.07
N ASN A 353 3.91 -10.01 16.81
CA ASN A 353 4.55 -9.89 18.13
C ASN A 353 3.66 -9.23 19.19
N LYS A 354 2.60 -9.94 19.58
CA LYS A 354 1.61 -9.49 20.59
C LYS A 354 2.24 -9.00 21.89
N ALA A 355 3.29 -9.65 22.37
CA ALA A 355 3.97 -9.24 23.59
C ALA A 355 4.57 -7.84 23.47
N LYS A 356 5.19 -7.52 22.33
CA LYS A 356 5.73 -6.19 22.04
C LYS A 356 4.63 -5.15 21.88
N VAL A 357 3.56 -5.49 21.18
CA VAL A 357 2.39 -4.60 20.99
C VAL A 357 1.76 -4.25 22.33
N SER A 358 1.50 -5.26 23.18
CA SER A 358 0.97 -5.04 24.53
C SER A 358 1.89 -4.16 25.38
N ALA A 359 3.19 -4.45 25.37
CA ALA A 359 4.18 -3.63 26.09
C ALA A 359 4.26 -2.19 25.57
N ALA A 360 4.11 -2.01 24.26
CA ALA A 360 4.09 -0.70 23.62
C ALA A 360 2.86 0.12 24.03
N LEU A 361 1.67 -0.47 23.88
CA LEU A 361 0.41 0.17 24.30
C LEU A 361 0.41 0.54 25.80
N SER A 362 1.02 -0.28 26.63
CA SER A 362 1.14 -0.03 28.08
C SER A 362 2.02 1.16 28.44
N LYS A 363 2.88 1.64 27.54
CA LYS A 363 3.74 2.81 27.76
C LYS A 363 3.09 4.13 27.36
N LEU A 364 1.97 4.09 26.65
CA LEU A 364 1.26 5.28 26.24
C LEU A 364 0.70 6.02 27.46
N LYS A 365 0.67 7.35 27.38
CA LYS A 365 -0.06 8.19 28.35
C LYS A 365 -1.56 8.21 28.06
N TYR A 366 -1.91 8.10 26.75
CA TYR A 366 -3.28 8.14 26.27
C TYR A 366 -3.48 7.04 25.23
N LEU A 367 -4.46 6.20 25.45
CA LEU A 367 -4.97 5.24 24.46
C LEU A 367 -6.46 5.49 24.29
N VAL A 368 -6.87 5.84 23.08
CA VAL A 368 -8.28 6.00 22.71
C VAL A 368 -8.63 4.90 21.73
N VAL A 369 -9.65 4.11 22.04
CA VAL A 369 -10.16 3.06 21.16
C VAL A 369 -11.59 3.41 20.78
N ILE A 370 -11.85 3.52 19.48
CA ILE A 370 -13.16 3.78 18.89
C ILE A 370 -13.53 2.56 18.07
N ASP A 371 -14.39 1.72 18.63
CA ASP A 371 -14.78 0.44 18.02
C ASP A 371 -16.20 0.09 18.45
N PRO A 372 -17.05 -0.48 17.59
CA PRO A 372 -18.39 -0.93 17.97
C PRO A 372 -18.40 -2.12 18.93
N LEU A 373 -17.27 -2.81 19.07
CA LEU A 373 -17.12 -3.97 19.95
C LEU A 373 -15.97 -3.77 20.93
N ALA A 374 -16.07 -4.37 22.10
CA ALA A 374 -14.94 -4.53 23.01
C ALA A 374 -13.91 -5.47 22.38
N THR A 375 -12.76 -4.92 22.02
CA THR A 375 -11.68 -5.64 21.33
C THR A 375 -10.52 -5.95 22.29
N ASP A 376 -9.62 -6.86 21.88
CA ASP A 376 -8.40 -7.13 22.66
C ASP A 376 -7.64 -5.85 23.00
N THR A 377 -7.58 -4.90 22.07
CA THR A 377 -6.87 -3.61 22.29
C THR A 377 -7.59 -2.73 23.29
N SER A 378 -8.91 -2.75 23.35
CA SER A 378 -9.67 -1.96 24.32
C SER A 378 -9.68 -2.58 25.71
N GLU A 379 -9.41 -3.89 25.83
CA GLU A 379 -9.61 -4.66 27.07
C GLU A 379 -8.37 -5.38 27.59
N PHE A 380 -7.21 -5.32 26.90
CA PHE A 380 -6.02 -6.09 27.28
C PHE A 380 -5.53 -5.84 28.70
N TRP A 381 -5.79 -4.67 29.23
CA TRP A 381 -5.46 -4.31 30.61
C TRP A 381 -6.30 -5.05 31.65
N LYS A 382 -7.44 -5.64 31.25
CA LYS A 382 -8.31 -6.46 32.11
C LYS A 382 -7.86 -7.91 32.18
N ASN A 383 -7.14 -8.39 31.19
CA ASN A 383 -6.77 -9.81 31.05
C ASN A 383 -5.42 -10.11 31.71
N HIS A 384 -5.46 -10.80 32.83
CA HIS A 384 -4.30 -11.08 33.67
C HIS A 384 -3.50 -12.33 33.27
N GLY A 385 -3.93 -13.11 32.28
CA GLY A 385 -3.47 -14.49 32.22
C GLY A 385 -2.43 -14.83 31.17
N GLU A 386 -2.55 -14.38 29.94
CA GLU A 386 -1.82 -15.00 28.83
C GLU A 386 -0.74 -14.11 28.19
N LEU A 387 -0.77 -12.80 28.42
CA LEU A 387 0.22 -11.86 27.90
C LEU A 387 1.31 -11.56 28.94
N ASN A 388 1.81 -12.53 29.57
CA ASN A 388 2.63 -12.63 30.79
C ASN A 388 3.89 -11.77 30.91
N LYS A 389 4.14 -10.80 30.07
CA LYS A 389 5.34 -9.95 30.17
C LYS A 389 5.05 -8.47 30.45
N VAL A 390 3.80 -8.10 30.49
CA VAL A 390 3.39 -6.77 30.99
C VAL A 390 2.87 -7.01 32.39
N ALA A 391 3.59 -6.56 33.41
CA ALA A 391 3.16 -6.71 34.78
C ALA A 391 1.79 -6.03 34.95
N PRO A 392 0.69 -6.75 35.23
CA PRO A 392 -0.65 -6.18 35.39
C PRO A 392 -0.68 -5.05 36.41
N ALA A 393 0.13 -5.15 37.44
CA ALA A 393 0.33 -4.13 38.46
C ALA A 393 0.82 -2.79 37.92
N GLN A 394 1.60 -2.76 36.82
CA GLN A 394 2.04 -1.52 36.21
C GLN A 394 0.94 -0.82 35.40
N ILE A 395 0.06 -1.60 34.77
CA ILE A 395 -1.09 -1.07 34.03
C ILE A 395 -2.14 -0.56 35.02
N GLN A 396 -2.49 -1.34 36.02
CA GLN A 396 -3.41 -0.94 37.09
C GLN A 396 -2.91 0.26 37.86
N LYS A 397 -1.61 0.33 38.19
CA LYS A 397 -1.00 1.47 38.87
C LYS A 397 -1.12 2.77 38.05
N ARG A 398 -0.92 2.73 36.72
CA ARG A 398 -1.11 3.89 35.86
C ARG A 398 -2.55 4.35 35.73
N VAL A 399 -3.48 3.41 35.65
CA VAL A 399 -4.92 3.72 35.62
C VAL A 399 -5.36 4.32 36.97
N GLN A 400 -4.81 3.84 38.09
CA GLN A 400 -5.07 4.36 39.43
C GLN A 400 -4.39 5.70 39.72
N GLU A 401 -3.14 5.93 39.23
CA GLU A 401 -2.42 7.19 39.38
C GLU A 401 -3.13 8.37 38.69
N TRP A 402 -3.95 8.10 37.69
CA TRP A 402 -4.68 9.16 36.99
C TRP A 402 -6.01 9.51 37.65
N GLY A 403 -6.54 8.70 38.54
CA GLY A 403 -7.84 8.86 39.17
C GLY A 403 -8.97 9.21 38.20
N ALA A 404 -10.18 8.78 38.45
CA ALA A 404 -11.33 9.01 37.58
C ALA A 404 -11.52 10.48 37.20
N ALA A 405 -11.33 11.40 38.15
CA ALA A 405 -11.49 12.85 37.96
C ALA A 405 -10.38 13.46 37.06
N GLY A 406 -9.11 13.04 37.23
CA GLY A 406 -8.00 13.51 36.38
C GLY A 406 -8.07 13.00 34.94
N PHE A 407 -8.58 11.78 34.75
CA PHE A 407 -8.83 11.19 33.44
C PHE A 407 -10.00 11.91 32.74
N GLN A 408 -11.12 12.16 33.43
CA GLN A 408 -12.26 12.89 32.88
C GLN A 408 -11.88 14.33 32.49
N GLN A 409 -11.11 15.05 33.33
CA GLN A 409 -10.68 16.40 33.01
C GLN A 409 -9.73 16.49 31.81
N ARG A 410 -8.86 15.49 31.64
CA ARG A 410 -7.94 15.42 30.49
C ARG A 410 -8.64 14.93 29.21
N LEU A 411 -9.60 14.03 29.34
CA LEU A 411 -10.49 13.65 28.24
C LEU A 411 -11.29 14.85 27.75
N ALA A 412 -11.85 15.62 28.64
CA ALA A 412 -12.62 16.82 28.32
C ALA A 412 -11.79 17.90 27.61
N SER A 413 -10.52 18.10 27.98
CA SER A 413 -9.63 19.04 27.30
C SER A 413 -9.17 18.58 25.92
N SER A 414 -9.04 17.25 25.71
CA SER A 414 -8.73 16.65 24.39
C SER A 414 -9.98 16.53 23.52
N TRP A 415 -11.15 16.47 24.12
CA TRP A 415 -12.44 16.23 23.48
C TRP A 415 -12.97 17.43 22.70
N SER A 416 -12.58 18.65 23.03
CA SER A 416 -13.05 19.84 22.31
C SER A 416 -12.65 19.83 20.83
N GLY A 417 -11.40 19.47 20.51
CA GLY A 417 -10.96 19.35 19.12
C GLY A 417 -11.58 18.16 18.39
N PHE A 418 -11.81 17.04 19.11
CA PHE A 418 -12.48 15.87 18.55
C PHE A 418 -13.97 16.12 18.32
N ARG A 419 -14.61 16.89 19.18
CA ARG A 419 -16.01 17.32 19.01
C ARG A 419 -16.22 18.06 17.70
N ASP A 420 -15.36 19.01 17.36
CA ASP A 420 -15.48 19.81 16.15
C ASP A 420 -15.30 18.97 14.88
N PHE A 421 -14.42 17.98 14.93
CA PHE A 421 -14.24 17.02 13.86
C PHE A 421 -15.44 16.08 13.71
N SER A 422 -15.94 15.50 14.80
CA SER A 422 -17.08 14.57 14.77
C SER A 422 -18.39 15.26 14.39
N GLN A 423 -18.55 16.54 14.76
CA GLN A 423 -19.68 17.37 14.38
C GLN A 423 -19.73 17.57 12.86
N SER A 424 -18.62 17.94 12.24
CA SER A 424 -18.52 18.07 10.78
C SER A 424 -18.79 16.74 10.05
N TRP A 425 -18.32 15.64 10.62
CA TRP A 425 -18.51 14.31 10.03
C TRP A 425 -19.96 13.83 10.09
N LEU A 426 -20.65 14.06 11.22
CA LEU A 426 -22.06 13.71 11.40
C LEU A 426 -23.00 14.57 10.54
N GLU A 427 -22.69 15.86 10.41
CA GLU A 427 -23.45 16.78 9.54
C GLU A 427 -23.38 16.35 8.07
N ILE A 428 -22.23 15.90 7.61
CA ILE A 428 -22.01 15.46 6.23
C ILE A 428 -22.68 14.11 5.95
N HIS A 429 -22.66 13.16 6.90
CA HIS A 429 -22.99 11.75 6.61
C HIS A 429 -24.39 11.32 7.06
N ARG A 430 -25.02 12.01 8.02
CA ARG A 430 -26.33 11.60 8.58
C ARG A 430 -27.41 12.68 8.60
N GLY A 431 -27.10 13.89 8.22
CA GLY A 431 -28.03 15.01 8.37
C GLY A 431 -28.49 15.23 9.82
N ALA A 432 -27.80 14.63 10.79
CA ALA A 432 -28.05 14.80 12.20
C ALA A 432 -27.37 16.07 12.66
N GLY A 433 -28.14 17.05 13.09
CA GLY A 433 -27.64 18.35 13.52
C GLY A 433 -26.76 18.27 14.78
N PRO A 434 -26.04 19.37 15.07
CA PRO A 434 -25.11 19.51 16.21
C PRO A 434 -25.71 19.11 17.55
N GLU A 435 -27.01 19.25 17.71
CA GLU A 435 -27.74 18.96 18.95
C GLU A 435 -27.69 17.48 19.36
N ALA A 436 -27.64 16.55 18.40
CA ALA A 436 -27.55 15.12 18.70
C ALA A 436 -26.15 14.76 19.26
N VAL A 437 -25.09 15.36 18.70
CA VAL A 437 -23.72 15.16 19.17
C VAL A 437 -23.52 15.82 20.53
N GLU A 438 -24.06 17.03 20.71
CA GLU A 438 -24.04 17.76 22.00
C GLU A 438 -24.78 16.97 23.09
N ARG A 439 -25.91 16.37 22.78
CA ARG A 439 -26.66 15.52 23.71
C ARG A 439 -25.85 14.31 24.16
N VAL A 440 -25.27 13.54 23.23
CA VAL A 440 -24.43 12.37 23.56
C VAL A 440 -23.20 12.78 24.37
N TYR A 441 -22.59 13.91 24.03
CA TYR A 441 -21.47 14.49 24.76
C TYR A 441 -21.86 14.85 26.20
N ARG A 442 -22.97 15.55 26.40
CA ARG A 442 -23.47 15.90 27.73
C ARG A 442 -23.88 14.69 28.54
N GLU A 443 -24.60 13.77 27.98
CA GLU A 443 -25.02 12.53 28.65
C GLU A 443 -23.82 11.70 29.10
N THR A 444 -22.75 11.65 28.30
CA THR A 444 -21.49 10.98 28.65
C THR A 444 -20.72 11.71 29.75
N LEU A 445 -20.64 13.04 29.70
CA LEU A 445 -19.93 13.86 30.70
C LEU A 445 -20.70 14.07 31.97
N GLU A 446 -22.04 14.22 31.92
CA GLU A 446 -22.90 14.47 33.08
C GLU A 446 -23.24 13.20 33.88
N GLY A 447 -22.73 12.04 33.44
CA GLY A 447 -22.73 10.86 34.28
C GLY A 447 -24.00 10.03 34.27
N ARG A 448 -24.80 10.08 33.20
CA ARG A 448 -25.92 9.15 33.01
C ARG A 448 -25.42 7.75 32.65
N THR A 449 -24.25 7.68 32.04
CA THR A 449 -23.47 6.45 31.87
C THR A 449 -22.10 6.65 32.49
N ARG A 450 -21.96 6.51 33.82
CA ARG A 450 -20.63 6.50 34.43
C ARG A 450 -19.92 5.19 34.05
N PRO A 451 -18.79 5.25 33.33
CA PRO A 451 -17.92 4.10 33.22
C PRO A 451 -17.50 3.67 34.63
N ALA A 452 -17.50 2.38 34.91
CA ALA A 452 -16.93 1.89 36.16
C ALA A 452 -15.47 2.32 36.25
N GLU A 453 -15.00 2.57 37.47
CA GLU A 453 -13.62 3.02 37.74
C GLU A 453 -12.64 2.09 37.03
N GLY A 454 -11.82 2.62 36.10
CA GLY A 454 -10.88 1.85 35.28
C GLY A 454 -11.38 1.38 33.90
N GLN A 455 -12.56 1.76 33.44
CA GLN A 455 -13.01 1.46 32.09
C GLN A 455 -12.40 2.41 31.06
N ILE A 456 -11.93 1.82 29.94
CA ILE A 456 -11.64 2.54 28.70
C ILE A 456 -13.00 2.88 28.08
N LEU A 457 -13.27 4.16 27.83
CA LEU A 457 -14.52 4.58 27.20
C LEU A 457 -14.54 4.12 25.74
N THR A 458 -15.46 3.22 25.44
CA THR A 458 -15.94 2.98 24.08
C THR A 458 -17.05 4.01 23.80
N LEU A 459 -16.89 4.83 22.77
CA LEU A 459 -17.84 5.87 22.38
C LEU A 459 -19.06 5.31 21.62
N TRP A 460 -19.49 4.12 21.93
CA TRP A 460 -20.67 3.50 21.32
C TRP A 460 -21.43 2.68 22.36
N SER A 461 -22.72 2.88 22.49
CA SER A 461 -23.62 2.02 23.25
C SER A 461 -24.49 1.21 22.30
N ASP A 462 -24.70 -0.07 22.62
CA ASP A 462 -25.55 -1.01 21.86
C ASP A 462 -27.06 -0.70 21.91
N GLU A 463 -27.46 0.50 22.38
CA GLU A 463 -28.87 0.86 22.59
C GLU A 463 -29.42 1.90 21.59
N ASP A 464 -28.80 2.10 20.44
CA ASP A 464 -29.34 2.96 19.35
C ASP A 464 -29.43 2.19 18.03
#